data_214d36c3a2f26d3dbf5c0b9d53a7ec6f
#
_entry.id   214d36c3a2f26d3dbf5c0b9d53a7ec6f
#
_cell.length_a   1.000
_cell.length_b   1.000
_cell.length_c   1.000
_cell.angle_alpha   90.00
_cell.angle_beta   90.00
_cell.angle_gamma   90.00
#
_symmetry.space_group_name_H-M   'P 1'
#
loop_
_entity.id
_entity.type
_entity.pdbx_description
1 polymer ?
#
loop_
_entity_poly.entity_id
_entity_poly.type
_entity_poly.pdbx_seq_one_letter_code
_entity_poly.pdbx_strand_id
1 'polypeptide(L)'
;MVEFTITGEELWNRMERAVEKVNQRLRKTVAILEEAKVPYAVIGGHAVRAWVAQVDEAAMRTTQDVDVLVRPSDLPAVIQAMTSAGLHHRNTTGLDMFVEHPDASARDAVHVLLVGNVERGGEPNPDIEPAARANDFQTVELRTLVRMKLNAFRRKDQVHLLDMISLGIIDRSWADQYPDPLRLRLEELLNDPDG
;
A
#
# COMPACT_ATOMS: atom_id res chain seq x y z
N MET A 1 -16.90 -26.70 -11.29
CA MET A 1 -17.38 -25.45 -11.94
C MET A 1 -17.93 -24.57 -10.83
N VAL A 2 -17.54 -23.28 -10.77
CA VAL A 2 -18.11 -22.35 -9.78
C VAL A 2 -19.35 -21.74 -10.40
N GLU A 3 -20.49 -21.86 -9.72
CA GLU A 3 -21.76 -21.28 -10.18
C GLU A 3 -22.04 -19.95 -9.46
N PHE A 4 -22.74 -19.05 -10.13
CA PHE A 4 -23.21 -17.81 -9.50
C PHE A 4 -24.36 -18.13 -8.54
N THR A 5 -24.04 -18.13 -7.24
CA THR A 5 -25.03 -18.34 -6.15
C THR A 5 -25.59 -17.03 -5.60
N ILE A 6 -24.92 -15.91 -5.89
CA ILE A 6 -25.29 -14.55 -5.46
C ILE A 6 -25.43 -13.69 -6.70
N THR A 7 -26.58 -13.04 -6.85
CA THR A 7 -26.91 -12.25 -8.05
C THR A 7 -27.65 -10.97 -7.65
N GLY A 8 -27.84 -10.08 -8.62
CA GLY A 8 -28.64 -8.87 -8.44
C GLY A 8 -28.08 -7.92 -7.38
N GLU A 9 -28.97 -7.30 -6.62
CA GLU A 9 -28.66 -6.29 -5.61
C GLU A 9 -27.76 -6.85 -4.48
N GLU A 10 -27.92 -8.11 -4.12
CA GLU A 10 -27.07 -8.73 -3.11
C GLU A 10 -25.60 -8.79 -3.54
N LEU A 11 -25.32 -9.06 -4.81
CA LEU A 11 -23.96 -9.04 -5.37
C LEU A 11 -23.36 -7.63 -5.28
N TRP A 12 -24.09 -6.61 -5.71
CA TRP A 12 -23.64 -5.21 -5.63
C TRP A 12 -23.34 -4.79 -4.19
N ASN A 13 -24.27 -5.02 -3.29
CA ASN A 13 -24.11 -4.72 -1.86
C ASN A 13 -22.88 -5.43 -1.26
N ARG A 14 -22.58 -6.64 -1.73
CA ARG A 14 -21.40 -7.40 -1.28
C ARG A 14 -20.11 -6.78 -1.77
N MET A 15 -20.07 -6.34 -3.02
CA MET A 15 -18.91 -5.66 -3.60
C MET A 15 -18.64 -4.32 -2.90
N GLU A 16 -19.67 -3.51 -2.68
CA GLU A 16 -19.56 -2.24 -1.97
C GLU A 16 -19.08 -2.42 -0.53
N ARG A 17 -19.67 -3.36 0.21
CA ARG A 17 -19.23 -3.67 1.58
C ARG A 17 -17.77 -4.13 1.65
N ALA A 18 -17.30 -4.87 0.66
CA ALA A 18 -15.92 -5.33 0.63
C ALA A 18 -14.94 -4.14 0.49
N VAL A 19 -15.24 -3.20 -0.39
CA VAL A 19 -14.43 -1.98 -0.57
C VAL A 19 -14.49 -1.10 0.68
N GLU A 20 -15.69 -0.87 1.22
CA GLU A 20 -15.87 -0.02 2.40
C GLU A 20 -15.17 -0.60 3.64
N LYS A 21 -15.19 -1.91 3.84
CA LYS A 21 -14.47 -2.58 4.94
C LYS A 21 -12.97 -2.26 4.93
N VAL A 22 -12.36 -2.26 3.75
CA VAL A 22 -10.93 -1.94 3.61
C VAL A 22 -10.67 -0.44 3.85
N ASN A 23 -11.52 0.43 3.33
CA ASN A 23 -11.43 1.87 3.58
C ASN A 23 -11.59 2.19 5.07
N GLN A 24 -12.51 1.54 5.78
CA GLN A 24 -12.68 1.70 7.23
C GLN A 24 -11.45 1.24 8.00
N ARG A 25 -10.83 0.13 7.59
CA ARG A 25 -9.57 -0.34 8.19
C ARG A 25 -8.46 0.68 8.03
N LEU A 26 -8.30 1.27 6.86
CA LEU A 26 -7.33 2.35 6.63
C LEU A 26 -7.61 3.53 7.56
N ARG A 27 -8.84 4.06 7.58
CA ARG A 27 -9.22 5.20 8.42
C ARG A 27 -8.98 4.92 9.91
N LYS A 28 -9.38 3.72 10.37
CA LYS A 28 -9.14 3.29 11.76
C LYS A 28 -7.65 3.25 12.09
N THR A 29 -6.84 2.65 11.21
CA THR A 29 -5.37 2.58 11.38
C THR A 29 -4.76 3.97 11.49
N VAL A 30 -5.09 4.85 10.56
CA VAL A 30 -4.61 6.24 10.53
C VAL A 30 -5.00 6.98 11.80
N ALA A 31 -6.28 6.92 12.21
CA ALA A 31 -6.75 7.59 13.40
C ALA A 31 -6.00 7.13 14.67
N ILE A 32 -5.72 5.83 14.81
CA ILE A 32 -4.95 5.29 15.94
C ILE A 32 -3.52 5.84 15.94
N LEU A 33 -2.84 5.86 14.80
CA LEU A 33 -1.46 6.32 14.70
C LEU A 33 -1.34 7.83 14.91
N GLU A 34 -2.27 8.62 14.36
CA GLU A 34 -2.35 10.07 14.53
C GLU A 34 -2.62 10.44 16.01
N GLU A 35 -3.58 9.77 16.66
CA GLU A 35 -3.88 9.98 18.09
C GLU A 35 -2.69 9.65 18.98
N ALA A 36 -1.98 8.57 18.67
CA ALA A 36 -0.76 8.17 19.37
C ALA A 36 0.46 9.04 18.99
N LYS A 37 0.34 9.94 18.01
CA LYS A 37 1.43 10.78 17.49
C LYS A 37 2.62 9.95 16.99
N VAL A 38 2.36 8.78 16.45
CA VAL A 38 3.37 7.91 15.87
C VAL A 38 3.62 8.33 14.42
N PRO A 39 4.86 8.65 14.04
CA PRO A 39 5.18 8.95 12.65
C PRO A 39 5.00 7.71 11.76
N TYR A 40 4.30 7.87 10.64
CA TYR A 40 4.02 6.79 9.69
C TYR A 40 3.89 7.33 8.27
N ALA A 41 3.92 6.44 7.28
CA ALA A 41 3.43 6.73 5.94
C ALA A 41 2.60 5.54 5.43
N VAL A 42 1.45 5.81 4.85
CA VAL A 42 0.70 4.79 4.09
C VAL A 42 1.46 4.49 2.81
N ILE A 43 1.59 3.21 2.49
CA ILE A 43 2.25 2.70 1.28
C ILE A 43 1.34 1.71 0.56
N GLY A 44 1.89 0.91 -0.33
CA GLY A 44 1.14 -0.17 -0.97
C GLY A 44 0.04 0.29 -1.93
N GLY A 45 -1.07 -0.44 -1.95
CA GLY A 45 -2.20 -0.16 -2.84
C GLY A 45 -2.94 1.12 -2.51
N HIS A 46 -3.08 1.46 -1.23
CA HIS A 46 -3.73 2.71 -0.82
C HIS A 46 -2.96 3.96 -1.21
N ALA A 47 -1.63 3.93 -1.14
CA ALA A 47 -0.80 5.03 -1.61
C ALA A 47 -0.95 5.22 -3.14
N VAL A 48 -0.94 4.12 -3.92
CA VAL A 48 -1.20 4.18 -5.37
C VAL A 48 -2.57 4.81 -5.65
N ARG A 49 -3.62 4.35 -4.97
CA ARG A 49 -4.97 4.93 -5.11
C ARG A 49 -5.00 6.43 -4.83
N ALA A 50 -4.28 6.88 -3.80
CA ALA A 50 -4.23 8.30 -3.45
C ALA A 50 -3.60 9.15 -4.57
N TRP A 51 -2.54 8.66 -5.21
CA TRP A 51 -1.90 9.34 -6.34
C TRP A 51 -2.71 9.26 -7.62
N VAL A 52 -3.28 8.09 -7.96
CA VAL A 52 -4.13 7.89 -9.14
C VAL A 52 -5.37 8.77 -9.07
N ALA A 53 -6.01 8.86 -7.90
CA ALA A 53 -7.19 9.69 -7.69
C ALA A 53 -6.97 11.20 -7.94
N GLN A 54 -5.73 11.68 -7.94
CA GLN A 54 -5.43 13.08 -8.29
C GLN A 54 -5.61 13.35 -9.79
N VAL A 55 -5.61 12.31 -10.61
CA VAL A 55 -5.68 12.40 -12.08
C VAL A 55 -6.99 11.83 -12.60
N ASP A 56 -7.35 10.62 -12.17
CA ASP A 56 -8.59 9.95 -12.58
C ASP A 56 -9.11 9.03 -11.47
N GLU A 57 -10.25 9.38 -10.89
CA GLU A 57 -10.89 8.57 -9.85
C GLU A 57 -11.41 7.22 -10.37
N ALA A 58 -11.80 7.16 -11.67
CA ALA A 58 -12.32 5.93 -12.28
C ALA A 58 -11.22 4.87 -12.50
N ALA A 59 -9.95 5.29 -12.57
CA ALA A 59 -8.82 4.39 -12.74
C ALA A 59 -8.33 3.76 -11.42
N MET A 60 -8.92 4.11 -10.27
CA MET A 60 -8.53 3.55 -8.97
C MET A 60 -8.84 2.06 -8.89
N ARG A 61 -7.82 1.24 -8.62
CA ARG A 61 -8.01 -0.18 -8.30
C ARG A 61 -8.34 -0.39 -6.83
N THR A 62 -9.13 -1.42 -6.54
CA THR A 62 -9.36 -1.86 -5.17
C THR A 62 -8.12 -2.56 -4.60
N THR A 63 -7.88 -2.38 -3.30
CA THR A 63 -6.87 -3.12 -2.54
C THR A 63 -7.53 -3.82 -1.37
N GLN A 64 -6.91 -4.88 -0.84
CA GLN A 64 -7.46 -5.69 0.25
C GLN A 64 -6.74 -5.45 1.58
N ASP A 65 -5.47 -5.09 1.51
CA ASP A 65 -4.56 -4.89 2.62
C ASP A 65 -4.29 -3.40 2.87
N VAL A 66 -3.97 -3.08 4.11
CA VAL A 66 -3.45 -1.75 4.50
C VAL A 66 -1.98 -1.94 4.83
N ASP A 67 -1.13 -1.24 4.11
CA ASP A 67 0.32 -1.28 4.34
C ASP A 67 0.77 0.08 4.89
N VAL A 68 1.49 0.09 6.03
CA VAL A 68 2.10 1.28 6.62
C VAL A 68 3.59 1.08 6.80
N LEU A 69 4.35 2.14 6.56
CA LEU A 69 5.78 2.22 6.77
C LEU A 69 6.04 3.01 8.06
N VAL A 70 6.87 2.49 8.94
CA VAL A 70 7.28 3.15 10.20
C VAL A 70 8.77 2.98 10.43
N ARG A 71 9.36 3.83 11.26
CA ARG A 71 10.75 3.63 11.68
C ARG A 71 10.84 2.52 12.74
N PRO A 72 11.90 1.72 12.76
CA PRO A 72 12.08 0.66 13.77
C PRO A 72 11.97 1.14 15.21
N SER A 73 12.40 2.38 15.49
CA SER A 73 12.28 3.02 16.81
C SER A 73 10.85 3.23 17.27
N ASP A 74 9.92 3.38 16.32
CA ASP A 74 8.52 3.70 16.60
C ASP A 74 7.63 2.44 16.67
N LEU A 75 8.14 1.28 16.25
CA LEU A 75 7.39 0.02 16.27
C LEU A 75 6.78 -0.34 17.64
N PRO A 76 7.48 -0.17 18.78
CA PRO A 76 6.87 -0.43 20.10
C PRO A 76 5.64 0.45 20.37
N ALA A 77 5.68 1.72 19.96
CA ALA A 77 4.55 2.65 20.11
C ALA A 77 3.39 2.26 19.18
N VAL A 78 3.68 1.81 17.94
CA VAL A 78 2.67 1.25 17.02
C VAL A 78 1.98 0.05 17.67
N ILE A 79 2.76 -0.90 18.19
CA ILE A 79 2.21 -2.12 18.83
C ILE A 79 1.30 -1.73 20.00
N GLN A 80 1.76 -0.83 20.85
CA GLN A 80 0.96 -0.36 21.99
C GLN A 80 -0.34 0.32 21.55
N ALA A 81 -0.27 1.26 20.61
CA ALA A 81 -1.44 2.01 20.13
C ALA A 81 -2.47 1.08 19.48
N MET A 82 -2.03 0.22 18.56
CA MET A 82 -2.91 -0.69 17.82
C MET A 82 -3.55 -1.73 18.73
N THR A 83 -2.80 -2.29 19.69
CA THR A 83 -3.35 -3.28 20.65
C THR A 83 -4.29 -2.63 21.66
N SER A 84 -4.01 -1.42 22.13
CA SER A 84 -4.91 -0.65 23.00
C SER A 84 -6.25 -0.33 22.30
N ALA A 85 -6.23 -0.19 20.97
CA ALA A 85 -7.43 0.00 20.15
C ALA A 85 -8.16 -1.32 19.78
N GLY A 86 -7.75 -2.44 20.40
CA GLY A 86 -8.39 -3.75 20.25
C GLY A 86 -7.97 -4.58 19.06
N LEU A 87 -6.86 -4.21 18.39
CA LEU A 87 -6.31 -5.05 17.31
C LEU A 87 -5.32 -6.08 17.90
N HIS A 88 -5.22 -7.23 17.23
CA HIS A 88 -4.33 -8.30 17.64
C HIS A 88 -3.04 -8.25 16.84
N HIS A 89 -1.91 -8.07 17.52
CA HIS A 89 -0.58 -8.10 16.93
C HIS A 89 -0.16 -9.53 16.61
N ARG A 90 0.40 -9.71 15.42
CA ARG A 90 1.05 -10.94 14.97
C ARG A 90 2.38 -10.59 14.30
N ASN A 91 3.40 -11.40 14.52
CA ASN A 91 4.62 -11.35 13.73
C ASN A 91 4.78 -12.70 13.01
N THR A 92 4.89 -12.66 11.69
CA THR A 92 5.08 -13.84 10.87
C THR A 92 6.27 -13.63 9.95
N THR A 93 7.31 -14.44 10.13
CA THR A 93 8.54 -14.37 9.33
C THR A 93 9.15 -12.97 9.21
N GLY A 94 9.12 -12.20 10.32
CA GLY A 94 9.68 -10.86 10.38
C GLY A 94 8.78 -9.73 9.87
N LEU A 95 7.54 -10.04 9.48
CA LEU A 95 6.53 -9.04 9.13
C LEU A 95 5.56 -8.87 10.30
N ASP A 96 5.50 -7.65 10.83
CA ASP A 96 4.52 -7.26 11.84
C ASP A 96 3.19 -6.94 11.18
N MET A 97 2.10 -7.45 11.76
CA MET A 97 0.75 -7.20 11.25
C MET A 97 -0.26 -7.10 12.38
N PHE A 98 -1.36 -6.40 12.11
CA PHE A 98 -2.48 -6.28 13.04
C PHE A 98 -3.76 -6.74 12.38
N VAL A 99 -4.53 -7.54 13.11
CA VAL A 99 -5.82 -8.10 12.68
C VAL A 99 -6.92 -7.77 13.67
N GLU A 100 -8.17 -7.69 13.21
CA GLU A 100 -9.33 -7.40 14.06
C GLU A 100 -9.70 -8.57 14.98
N HIS A 101 -9.42 -9.80 14.53
CA HIS A 101 -9.69 -11.02 15.29
C HIS A 101 -8.50 -11.97 15.23
N PRO A 102 -8.24 -12.77 16.29
CA PRO A 102 -7.10 -13.70 16.30
C PRO A 102 -7.08 -14.68 15.12
N ASP A 103 -8.23 -15.06 14.58
CA ASP A 103 -8.35 -16.00 13.46
C ASP A 103 -8.50 -15.33 12.09
N ALA A 104 -8.40 -13.98 12.02
CA ALA A 104 -8.55 -13.27 10.76
C ALA A 104 -7.42 -13.58 9.78
N SER A 105 -7.75 -13.56 8.49
CA SER A 105 -6.78 -13.78 7.42
C SER A 105 -5.71 -12.69 7.40
N ALA A 106 -4.47 -13.06 7.07
CA ALA A 106 -3.41 -12.08 6.81
C ALA A 106 -3.73 -11.14 5.63
N ARG A 107 -4.65 -11.49 4.74
CA ARG A 107 -5.15 -10.60 3.69
C ARG A 107 -6.01 -9.47 4.23
N ASP A 108 -6.59 -9.66 5.41
CA ASP A 108 -7.41 -8.67 6.11
C ASP A 108 -6.61 -7.91 7.18
N ALA A 109 -5.29 -7.91 7.09
CA ALA A 109 -4.42 -7.31 8.07
C ALA A 109 -4.01 -5.87 7.70
N VAL A 110 -3.55 -5.15 8.72
CA VAL A 110 -2.66 -4.00 8.56
C VAL A 110 -1.24 -4.52 8.64
N HIS A 111 -0.46 -4.37 7.59
CA HIS A 111 0.95 -4.76 7.55
C HIS A 111 1.82 -3.57 7.92
N VAL A 112 2.81 -3.80 8.78
CA VAL A 112 3.79 -2.80 9.18
C VAL A 112 5.13 -3.14 8.57
N LEU A 113 5.58 -2.32 7.63
CA LEU A 113 6.91 -2.40 7.05
C LEU A 113 7.85 -1.46 7.81
N LEU A 114 9.10 -1.85 7.94
CA LEU A 114 10.09 -1.05 8.66
C LEU A 114 11.03 -0.35 7.68
N VAL A 115 11.28 0.94 7.96
CA VAL A 115 12.36 1.71 7.33
C VAL A 115 13.68 0.96 7.46
N GLY A 116 14.45 0.89 6.39
CA GLY A 116 15.77 0.24 6.37
C GLY A 116 15.72 -1.28 6.21
N ASN A 117 14.58 -1.95 6.38
CA ASN A 117 14.47 -3.37 6.09
C ASN A 117 14.62 -3.64 4.60
N VAL A 118 15.41 -4.66 4.28
CA VAL A 118 15.64 -5.08 2.89
C VAL A 118 14.51 -6.01 2.46
N GLU A 119 13.75 -5.54 1.49
CA GLU A 119 12.68 -6.30 0.85
C GLU A 119 13.23 -7.19 -0.28
N ARG A 120 12.33 -7.94 -0.91
CA ARG A 120 12.63 -8.91 -1.97
C ARG A 120 13.47 -8.36 -3.13
N GLY A 121 13.44 -7.05 -3.39
CA GLY A 121 14.17 -6.41 -4.47
C GLY A 121 15.64 -6.10 -4.17
N GLY A 122 16.07 -6.33 -2.95
CA GLY A 122 17.47 -6.13 -2.52
C GLY A 122 17.80 -4.72 -2.03
N GLU A 123 16.89 -3.75 -2.20
CA GLU A 123 17.07 -2.41 -1.64
C GLU A 123 16.31 -2.24 -0.32
N PRO A 124 16.86 -1.47 0.63
CA PRO A 124 16.17 -1.19 1.88
C PRO A 124 14.95 -0.30 1.64
N ASN A 125 13.92 -0.51 2.48
CA ASN A 125 12.78 0.40 2.53
C ASN A 125 13.24 1.83 2.81
N PRO A 126 12.71 2.82 2.09
CA PRO A 126 13.04 4.24 2.28
C PRO A 126 12.55 4.74 3.64
N ASP A 127 12.96 5.96 4.02
CA ASP A 127 12.35 6.65 5.15
C ASP A 127 10.90 7.04 4.83
N ILE A 128 10.12 7.30 5.88
CA ILE A 128 8.75 7.82 5.79
C ILE A 128 8.70 9.25 5.25
N GLU A 129 9.83 9.97 5.29
CA GLU A 129 9.97 11.32 4.78
C GLU A 129 10.93 11.35 3.56
N PRO A 130 10.70 12.28 2.63
CA PRO A 130 9.60 13.24 2.60
C PRO A 130 8.24 12.58 2.38
N ALA A 131 7.19 13.12 3.02
CA ALA A 131 5.84 12.61 2.96
C ALA A 131 4.93 13.57 2.18
N ALA A 132 3.90 13.00 1.53
CA ALA A 132 2.81 13.74 0.92
C ALA A 132 1.53 13.53 1.75
N ARG A 133 0.73 14.59 1.94
CA ARG A 133 -0.56 14.49 2.61
C ARG A 133 -1.66 14.23 1.58
N ALA A 134 -2.28 13.06 1.69
CA ALA A 134 -3.42 12.67 0.88
C ALA A 134 -4.70 12.75 1.75
N ASN A 135 -5.36 13.91 1.77
CA ASN A 135 -6.51 14.16 2.64
C ASN A 135 -6.23 13.81 4.12
N ASP A 136 -6.78 12.69 4.56
CA ASP A 136 -6.82 12.29 5.96
C ASP A 136 -5.58 11.51 6.41
N PHE A 137 -4.68 11.15 5.51
CA PHE A 137 -3.49 10.36 5.87
C PHE A 137 -2.22 10.84 5.16
N GLN A 138 -1.08 10.47 5.73
CA GLN A 138 0.22 10.68 5.11
C GLN A 138 0.60 9.47 4.26
N THR A 139 1.17 9.73 3.08
CA THR A 139 1.78 8.72 2.21
C THR A 139 3.20 9.13 1.85
N VAL A 140 4.01 8.19 1.42
CA VAL A 140 5.31 8.52 0.84
C VAL A 140 5.13 9.36 -0.43
N GLU A 141 6.11 10.20 -0.75
CA GLU A 141 6.12 10.91 -2.04
C GLU A 141 6.04 9.94 -3.20
N LEU A 142 5.49 10.42 -4.32
CA LEU A 142 5.29 9.60 -5.52
C LEU A 142 6.60 8.93 -6.00
N ARG A 143 7.71 9.67 -6.00
CA ARG A 143 9.02 9.13 -6.39
C ARG A 143 9.44 7.95 -5.51
N THR A 144 9.22 8.07 -4.21
CA THR A 144 9.50 7.03 -3.23
C THR A 144 8.60 5.82 -3.43
N LEU A 145 7.30 6.03 -3.68
CA LEU A 145 6.35 4.96 -3.97
C LEU A 145 6.73 4.18 -5.23
N VAL A 146 7.07 4.87 -6.31
CA VAL A 146 7.52 4.26 -7.58
C VAL A 146 8.80 3.45 -7.34
N ARG A 147 9.78 3.99 -6.61
CA ARG A 147 10.99 3.26 -6.22
C ARG A 147 10.66 1.95 -5.48
N MET A 148 9.79 2.00 -4.49
CA MET A 148 9.37 0.80 -3.73
C MET A 148 8.71 -0.24 -4.66
N LYS A 149 7.87 0.20 -5.59
CA LYS A 149 7.22 -0.67 -6.57
C LYS A 149 8.22 -1.31 -7.53
N LEU A 150 9.15 -0.52 -8.04
CA LEU A 150 10.24 -1.00 -8.91
C LEU A 150 11.16 -1.97 -8.17
N ASN A 151 11.43 -1.72 -6.88
CA ASN A 151 12.25 -2.62 -6.07
C ASN A 151 11.55 -3.97 -5.85
N ALA A 152 10.30 -3.99 -5.40
CA ALA A 152 9.54 -5.21 -5.14
C ALA A 152 9.20 -5.97 -6.44
N PHE A 153 8.84 -5.28 -7.47
CA PHE A 153 8.56 -5.73 -8.86
C PHE A 153 7.70 -7.00 -8.96
N ARG A 154 6.77 -7.22 -8.02
CA ARG A 154 5.78 -8.30 -8.12
C ARG A 154 4.74 -7.95 -9.19
N ARG A 155 4.00 -8.92 -9.69
CA ARG A 155 2.96 -8.67 -10.71
C ARG A 155 2.01 -7.55 -10.31
N LYS A 156 1.56 -7.51 -9.05
CA LYS A 156 0.71 -6.42 -8.55
C LYS A 156 1.42 -5.04 -8.58
N ASP A 157 2.73 -5.00 -8.37
CA ASP A 157 3.50 -3.76 -8.41
C ASP A 157 3.70 -3.27 -9.84
N GLN A 158 3.90 -4.19 -10.81
CA GLN A 158 3.95 -3.89 -12.24
C GLN A 158 2.61 -3.31 -12.71
N VAL A 159 1.48 -3.92 -12.35
CA VAL A 159 0.13 -3.39 -12.67
C VAL A 159 -0.06 -1.97 -12.14
N HIS A 160 0.33 -1.70 -10.89
CA HIS A 160 0.25 -0.36 -10.33
C HIS A 160 1.13 0.65 -11.08
N LEU A 161 2.33 0.25 -11.52
CA LEU A 161 3.21 1.10 -12.33
C LEU A 161 2.61 1.35 -13.71
N LEU A 162 2.06 0.34 -14.37
CA LEU A 162 1.39 0.46 -15.66
C LEU A 162 0.18 1.39 -15.59
N ASP A 163 -0.64 1.32 -14.52
CA ASP A 163 -1.73 2.27 -14.30
C ASP A 163 -1.21 3.71 -14.22
N MET A 164 -0.14 3.96 -13.48
CA MET A 164 0.46 5.29 -13.37
C MET A 164 1.10 5.76 -14.68
N ILE A 165 1.66 4.86 -15.49
CA ILE A 165 2.18 5.15 -16.83
C ILE A 165 1.02 5.52 -17.77
N SER A 166 -0.04 4.72 -17.81
CA SER A 166 -1.19 4.96 -18.71
C SER A 166 -1.89 6.29 -18.45
N LEU A 167 -1.86 6.76 -17.21
CA LEU A 167 -2.41 8.05 -16.79
C LEU A 167 -1.42 9.22 -16.96
N GLY A 168 -0.20 8.97 -17.43
CA GLY A 168 0.83 9.99 -17.55
C GLY A 168 1.36 10.53 -16.20
N ILE A 169 1.11 9.84 -15.11
CA ILE A 169 1.64 10.19 -13.77
C ILE A 169 3.15 9.97 -13.73
N ILE A 170 3.62 8.92 -14.39
CA ILE A 170 5.04 8.63 -14.61
C ILE A 170 5.27 8.39 -16.09
N ASP A 171 6.40 8.89 -16.58
CA ASP A 171 6.79 8.81 -17.98
C ASP A 171 8.27 8.43 -18.12
N ARG A 172 8.78 8.45 -19.33
CA ARG A 172 10.17 8.07 -19.65
C ARG A 172 11.24 8.92 -18.95
N SER A 173 10.93 10.17 -18.60
CA SER A 173 11.86 11.06 -17.89
C SER A 173 12.15 10.60 -16.44
N TRP A 174 11.32 9.71 -15.92
CA TRP A 174 11.51 9.15 -14.58
C TRP A 174 12.62 8.09 -14.53
N ALA A 175 12.92 7.44 -15.65
CA ALA A 175 13.89 6.35 -15.69
C ALA A 175 15.27 6.81 -15.18
N ASP A 176 15.72 7.99 -15.57
CA ASP A 176 17.01 8.55 -15.16
C ASP A 176 17.11 8.93 -13.69
N GLN A 177 16.00 8.89 -12.96
CA GLN A 177 15.94 9.22 -11.54
C GLN A 177 16.30 8.02 -10.63
N TYR A 178 16.42 6.82 -11.21
CA TYR A 178 16.64 5.58 -10.48
C TYR A 178 17.96 4.90 -10.88
N PRO A 179 18.58 4.13 -9.95
CA PRO A 179 19.76 3.33 -10.28
C PRO A 179 19.40 2.22 -11.30
N ASP A 180 20.42 1.72 -12.00
CA ASP A 180 20.27 0.79 -13.12
C ASP A 180 19.28 -0.36 -12.93
N PRO A 181 19.27 -1.13 -11.83
CA PRO A 181 18.30 -2.22 -11.71
C PRO A 181 16.86 -1.74 -11.75
N LEU A 182 16.55 -0.59 -11.14
CA LEU A 182 15.20 -0.03 -11.10
C LEU A 182 14.87 0.69 -12.41
N ARG A 183 15.84 1.40 -12.97
CA ARG A 183 15.72 2.06 -14.29
C ARG A 183 15.32 1.05 -15.36
N LEU A 184 16.05 -0.07 -15.48
CA LEU A 184 15.76 -1.11 -16.47
C LEU A 184 14.35 -1.70 -16.32
N ARG A 185 13.87 -1.90 -15.09
CA ARG A 185 12.51 -2.35 -14.82
C ARG A 185 11.45 -1.33 -15.26
N LEU A 186 11.73 -0.04 -15.06
CA LEU A 186 10.81 1.00 -15.51
C LEU A 186 10.80 1.10 -17.03
N GLU A 187 11.96 1.03 -17.68
CA GLU A 187 12.09 1.01 -19.14
C GLU A 187 11.38 -0.19 -19.77
N GLU A 188 11.44 -1.37 -19.14
CA GLU A 188 10.69 -2.56 -19.56
C GLU A 188 9.18 -2.27 -19.63
N LEU A 189 8.59 -1.71 -18.56
CA LEU A 189 7.16 -1.37 -18.53
C LEU A 189 6.78 -0.24 -19.50
N LEU A 190 7.67 0.74 -19.70
CA LEU A 190 7.44 1.84 -20.65
C LEU A 190 7.53 1.41 -22.12
N ASN A 191 8.27 0.34 -22.42
CA ASN A 191 8.40 -0.20 -23.77
C ASN A 191 7.30 -1.19 -24.15
N ASP A 192 6.69 -1.80 -23.15
CA ASP A 192 5.59 -2.77 -23.33
C ASP A 192 4.47 -2.52 -22.31
N PRO A 193 3.72 -1.39 -22.46
CA PRO A 193 2.72 -0.97 -21.49
C PRO A 193 1.48 -1.85 -21.47
N ASP A 194 1.27 -2.67 -22.50
CA ASP A 194 0.11 -3.56 -22.61
C ASP A 194 0.43 -4.98 -22.07
N GLY A 195 1.70 -5.34 -21.89
CA GLY A 195 2.19 -6.59 -21.28
C GLY A 195 2.28 -7.79 -22.18
#